data_f27aa301bc5b7cb90ad51b3a4707a89d
#
_entry.id   f27aa301bc5b7cb90ad51b3a4707a89d
#
_cell.length_a   1.000
_cell.length_b   1.000
_cell.length_c   1.000
_cell.angle_alpha   90.00
_cell.angle_beta   90.00
_cell.angle_gamma   90.00
#
_symmetry.space_group_name_H-M   'P 1'
#
loop_
_entity.id
_entity.type
_entity.pdbx_description
1 polymer ?
#
loop_
_entity_poly.entity_id
_entity_poly.type
_entity_poly.pdbx_seq_one_letter_code
_entity_poly.pdbx_strand_id
1 'polypeptide(L)'
;MEQYLDFLRRILDEGVSKGDRTGTGTISIFGHQMRFDLSTGLPAITTKRVHWPSVVHELLWFLSGDTNVGYLQQNGVRIWNEWADENGDLGPVYGKQWRKWESSNGKIIDQISNAVEMIKTNPESRRIIVSAWNVGELDEMALMPCHAFFQFYVNDGKLSLSLIHISEPTRRDP
;
A
#
# COMPACT_ATOMS: atom_id res chain seq x y z
N MET A 1 -15.64 11.14 -2.41
CA MET A 1 -15.70 10.75 -3.83
C MET A 1 -15.30 11.90 -4.77
N GLU A 2 -15.72 13.12 -4.51
CA GLU A 2 -15.44 14.30 -5.33
C GLU A 2 -13.95 14.48 -5.63
N GLN A 3 -13.10 14.47 -4.62
CA GLN A 3 -11.64 14.60 -4.79
C GLN A 3 -11.04 13.58 -5.77
N TYR A 4 -11.58 12.35 -5.79
CA TYR A 4 -11.12 11.34 -6.75
C TYR A 4 -11.56 11.68 -8.18
N LEU A 5 -12.79 12.15 -8.37
CA LEU A 5 -13.29 12.57 -9.68
C LEU A 5 -12.55 13.81 -10.18
N ASP A 6 -12.25 14.76 -9.31
CA ASP A 6 -11.47 15.95 -9.65
C ASP A 6 -10.03 15.59 -10.03
N PHE A 7 -9.45 14.62 -9.34
CA PHE A 7 -8.15 14.07 -9.70
C PHE A 7 -8.15 13.42 -11.09
N LEU A 8 -9.19 12.65 -11.43
CA LEU A 8 -9.33 12.06 -12.77
C LEU A 8 -9.49 13.13 -13.85
N ARG A 9 -10.30 14.17 -13.62
CA ARG A 9 -10.45 15.30 -14.55
C ARG A 9 -9.10 15.98 -14.77
N ARG A 10 -8.40 16.28 -13.68
CA ARG A 10 -7.08 16.90 -13.74
C ARG A 10 -6.08 16.07 -14.55
N ILE A 11 -6.10 14.74 -14.41
CA ILE A 11 -5.24 13.85 -15.22
C ILE A 11 -5.58 13.98 -16.71
N LEU A 12 -6.86 14.07 -17.06
CA LEU A 12 -7.29 14.21 -18.46
C LEU A 12 -6.91 15.57 -19.06
N ASP A 13 -6.97 16.62 -18.25
CA ASP A 13 -6.75 18.01 -18.71
C ASP A 13 -5.26 18.39 -18.73
N GLU A 14 -4.48 17.94 -17.75
CA GLU A 14 -3.09 18.38 -17.52
C GLU A 14 -2.07 17.23 -17.67
N GLY A 15 -2.52 15.99 -17.82
CA GLY A 15 -1.65 14.81 -17.79
C GLY A 15 -0.76 14.70 -19.03
N VAL A 16 0.41 14.10 -18.81
CA VAL A 16 1.38 13.80 -19.85
C VAL A 16 1.30 12.33 -20.25
N SER A 17 1.20 12.08 -21.55
CA SER A 17 1.23 10.72 -22.10
C SER A 17 2.62 10.10 -21.92
N LYS A 18 2.66 8.87 -21.39
CA LYS A 18 3.88 8.06 -21.25
C LYS A 18 3.63 6.65 -21.74
N GLY A 19 4.66 6.01 -22.26
CA GLY A 19 4.67 4.56 -22.47
C GLY A 19 4.66 3.83 -21.12
N ASP A 20 4.12 2.62 -21.12
CA ASP A 20 4.17 1.70 -20.00
C ASP A 20 4.69 0.33 -20.47
N ARG A 21 4.95 -0.59 -19.52
CA ARG A 21 5.43 -1.94 -19.83
C ARG A 21 4.42 -2.80 -20.60
N THR A 22 3.14 -2.42 -20.61
CA THR A 22 2.07 -3.17 -21.30
C THR A 22 1.88 -2.73 -22.76
N GLY A 23 2.51 -1.61 -23.15
CA GLY A 23 2.36 -1.02 -24.49
C GLY A 23 1.04 -0.27 -24.71
N THR A 24 0.17 -0.21 -23.71
CA THR A 24 -1.10 0.52 -23.78
C THR A 24 -0.90 2.04 -23.62
N GLY A 25 0.14 2.43 -22.90
CA GLY A 25 0.42 3.80 -22.53
C GLY A 25 -0.43 4.31 -21.35
N THR A 26 0.01 5.38 -20.75
CA THR A 26 -0.67 6.02 -19.62
C THR A 26 -0.73 7.53 -19.79
N ILE A 27 -1.74 8.16 -19.20
CA ILE A 27 -1.76 9.60 -18.97
C ILE A 27 -1.54 9.81 -17.48
N SER A 28 -0.55 10.59 -17.10
CA SER A 28 -0.17 10.76 -15.70
C SER A 28 0.21 12.20 -15.37
N ILE A 29 0.03 12.56 -14.10
CA ILE A 29 0.61 13.75 -13.48
C ILE A 29 1.50 13.32 -12.31
N PHE A 30 2.57 14.06 -12.09
CA PHE A 30 3.46 13.82 -10.96
C PHE A 30 3.05 14.68 -9.77
N GLY A 31 2.75 14.02 -8.68
CA GLY A 31 2.40 14.69 -7.42
C GLY A 31 0.96 15.21 -7.39
N HIS A 32 0.12 14.54 -6.62
CA HIS A 32 -1.22 14.99 -6.28
C HIS A 32 -1.53 14.55 -4.84
N GLN A 33 -2.21 15.40 -4.09
CA GLN A 33 -2.64 15.10 -2.73
C GLN A 33 -4.16 15.09 -2.64
N MET A 34 -4.71 14.00 -2.09
CA MET A 34 -6.12 13.93 -1.68
C MET A 34 -6.19 13.83 -0.16
N ARG A 35 -7.22 14.44 0.44
CA ARG A 35 -7.47 14.41 1.88
C ARG A 35 -8.87 13.92 2.16
N PHE A 36 -8.99 12.91 3.00
CA PHE A 36 -10.25 12.28 3.36
C PHE A 36 -10.50 12.41 4.86
N ASP A 37 -11.65 12.95 5.23
CA ASP A 37 -12.13 12.95 6.60
C ASP A 37 -12.83 11.61 6.88
N LEU A 38 -12.15 10.73 7.64
CA LEU A 38 -12.66 9.40 7.95
C LEU A 38 -13.81 9.40 8.95
N SER A 39 -14.08 10.54 9.61
CA SER A 39 -15.25 10.68 10.48
C SER A 39 -16.57 10.62 9.70
N THR A 40 -16.53 10.92 8.40
CA THR A 40 -17.69 10.85 7.48
C THR A 40 -17.86 9.47 6.82
N GLY A 41 -16.96 8.53 7.09
CA GLY A 41 -16.95 7.19 6.52
C GLY A 41 -15.71 6.85 5.72
N LEU A 42 -15.62 5.62 5.23
CA LEU A 42 -14.52 5.18 4.40
C LEU A 42 -14.59 5.83 3.00
N PRO A 43 -13.46 6.35 2.48
CA PRO A 43 -13.40 7.01 1.17
C PRO A 43 -13.40 6.01 0.01
N ALA A 44 -14.34 5.07 0.04
CA ALA A 44 -14.46 4.07 -1.02
C ALA A 44 -14.89 4.70 -2.34
N ILE A 45 -14.24 4.30 -3.42
CA ILE A 45 -14.66 4.72 -4.76
C ILE A 45 -15.97 4.02 -5.14
N THR A 46 -16.87 4.76 -5.80
CA THR A 46 -18.18 4.25 -6.26
C THR A 46 -18.28 4.17 -7.78
N THR A 47 -17.22 4.54 -8.48
CA THR A 47 -17.14 4.48 -9.96
C THR A 47 -16.92 3.07 -10.49
N LYS A 48 -16.50 2.14 -9.63
CA LYS A 48 -16.43 0.71 -9.91
C LYS A 48 -16.81 -0.09 -8.66
N ARG A 49 -17.18 -1.36 -8.86
CA ARG A 49 -17.42 -2.27 -7.75
C ARG A 49 -16.09 -2.66 -7.09
N VAL A 50 -15.92 -2.30 -5.82
CA VAL A 50 -14.77 -2.72 -5.01
C VAL A 50 -15.06 -4.09 -4.40
N HIS A 51 -14.15 -5.03 -4.58
CA HIS A 51 -14.24 -6.35 -3.93
C HIS A 51 -13.66 -6.29 -2.52
N TRP A 52 -14.48 -5.89 -1.55
CA TRP A 52 -14.08 -5.69 -0.16
C TRP A 52 -13.38 -6.88 0.49
N PRO A 53 -13.79 -8.15 0.26
CA PRO A 53 -13.04 -9.28 0.80
C PRO A 53 -11.56 -9.26 0.41
N SER A 54 -11.22 -8.94 -0.85
CA SER A 54 -9.82 -8.82 -1.26
C SER A 54 -9.09 -7.73 -0.49
N VAL A 55 -9.68 -6.54 -0.36
CA VAL A 55 -9.05 -5.42 0.36
C VAL A 55 -8.77 -5.77 1.83
N VAL A 56 -9.75 -6.37 2.50
CA VAL A 56 -9.63 -6.72 3.93
C VAL A 56 -8.62 -7.84 4.15
N HIS A 57 -8.73 -8.93 3.39
CA HIS A 57 -7.82 -10.07 3.54
C HIS A 57 -6.38 -9.73 3.13
N GLU A 58 -6.18 -8.91 2.11
CA GLU A 58 -4.85 -8.41 1.74
C GLU A 58 -4.21 -7.62 2.89
N LEU A 59 -4.95 -6.68 3.49
CA LEU A 59 -4.44 -5.90 4.62
C LEU A 59 -4.13 -6.79 5.83
N LEU A 60 -5.01 -7.73 6.17
CA LEU A 60 -4.78 -8.70 7.26
C LEU A 60 -3.55 -9.57 6.99
N TRP A 61 -3.36 -9.99 5.76
CA TRP A 61 -2.20 -10.76 5.32
C TRP A 61 -0.90 -9.95 5.45
N PHE A 62 -0.86 -8.69 5.02
CA PHE A 62 0.29 -7.82 5.27
C PHE A 62 0.57 -7.66 6.76
N LEU A 63 -0.46 -7.43 7.57
CA LEU A 63 -0.33 -7.25 9.02
C LEU A 63 0.10 -8.52 9.76
N SER A 64 -0.14 -9.70 9.20
CA SER A 64 0.35 -10.97 9.77
C SER A 64 1.85 -11.19 9.56
N GLY A 65 2.47 -10.44 8.64
CA GLY A 65 3.88 -10.60 8.29
C GLY A 65 4.14 -11.79 7.36
N ASP A 66 3.09 -12.29 6.71
CA ASP A 66 3.16 -13.38 5.74
C ASP A 66 3.50 -12.85 4.34
N THR A 67 4.15 -13.69 3.54
CA THR A 67 4.53 -13.41 2.14
C THR A 67 4.03 -14.48 1.18
N ASN A 68 3.40 -15.54 1.72
CA ASN A 68 2.84 -16.63 0.92
C ASN A 68 1.36 -16.42 0.65
N VAL A 69 0.92 -16.65 -0.59
CA VAL A 69 -0.46 -16.44 -1.03
C VAL A 69 -1.47 -17.44 -0.47
N GLY A 70 -1.02 -18.47 0.23
CA GLY A 70 -1.87 -19.55 0.73
C GLY A 70 -3.03 -19.06 1.60
N TYR A 71 -2.80 -18.10 2.50
CA TYR A 71 -3.87 -17.47 3.28
C TYR A 71 -4.90 -16.76 2.40
N LEU A 72 -4.44 -16.02 1.40
CA LEU A 72 -5.32 -15.30 0.48
C LEU A 72 -6.18 -16.27 -0.33
N GLN A 73 -5.57 -17.32 -0.87
CA GLN A 73 -6.28 -18.37 -1.65
C GLN A 73 -7.35 -19.08 -0.84
N GLN A 74 -7.05 -19.43 0.42
CA GLN A 74 -8.02 -20.04 1.36
C GLN A 74 -9.24 -19.16 1.61
N ASN A 75 -9.07 -17.83 1.50
CA ASN A 75 -10.13 -16.85 1.66
C ASN A 75 -10.73 -16.36 0.32
N GLY A 76 -10.46 -17.08 -0.79
CA GLY A 76 -11.01 -16.77 -2.11
C GLY A 76 -10.40 -15.55 -2.79
N VAL A 77 -9.28 -15.03 -2.28
CA VAL A 77 -8.57 -13.87 -2.82
C VAL A 77 -7.42 -14.34 -3.71
N ARG A 78 -7.40 -13.87 -4.97
CA ARG A 78 -6.44 -14.34 -5.98
C ARG A 78 -5.61 -13.22 -6.61
N ILE A 79 -5.70 -12.00 -6.08
CA ILE A 79 -5.07 -10.82 -6.68
C ILE A 79 -3.54 -10.86 -6.74
N TRP A 80 -2.91 -11.76 -5.98
CA TRP A 80 -1.46 -11.95 -5.93
C TRP A 80 -0.98 -13.23 -6.64
N ASN A 81 -1.89 -14.07 -7.16
CA ASN A 81 -1.51 -15.38 -7.71
C ASN A 81 -0.56 -15.31 -8.90
N GLU A 82 -0.69 -14.26 -9.74
CA GLU A 82 0.16 -14.11 -10.94
C GLU A 82 1.62 -13.76 -10.63
N TRP A 83 1.89 -13.31 -9.40
CA TRP A 83 3.21 -12.88 -8.95
C TRP A 83 3.93 -13.94 -8.11
N ALA A 84 3.18 -14.89 -7.57
CA ALA A 84 3.71 -15.92 -6.70
C ALA A 84 4.54 -16.95 -7.48
N ASP A 85 5.60 -17.44 -6.84
CA ASP A 85 6.38 -18.55 -7.36
C ASP A 85 5.61 -19.90 -7.29
N GLU A 86 6.26 -20.98 -7.65
CA GLU A 86 5.68 -22.34 -7.62
C GLU A 86 5.28 -22.82 -6.22
N ASN A 87 5.86 -22.24 -5.17
CA ASN A 87 5.56 -22.51 -3.76
C ASN A 87 4.53 -21.55 -3.17
N GLY A 88 4.07 -20.58 -3.95
CA GLY A 88 3.15 -19.54 -3.52
C GLY A 88 3.81 -18.38 -2.78
N ASP A 89 5.14 -18.26 -2.81
CA ASP A 89 5.87 -17.19 -2.16
C ASP A 89 6.07 -15.98 -3.09
N LEU A 90 6.13 -14.80 -2.49
CA LEU A 90 6.29 -13.50 -3.19
C LEU A 90 7.61 -12.80 -2.85
N GLY A 91 8.47 -13.47 -2.09
CA GLY A 91 9.68 -12.86 -1.56
C GLY A 91 9.39 -11.83 -0.46
N PRO A 92 10.33 -10.91 -0.18
CA PRO A 92 10.27 -10.03 0.98
C PRO A 92 9.30 -8.83 0.80
N VAL A 93 8.05 -9.11 0.37
CA VAL A 93 7.02 -8.07 0.16
C VAL A 93 6.48 -7.52 1.49
N TYR A 94 5.44 -6.71 1.44
CA TYR A 94 4.84 -5.92 2.54
C TYR A 94 4.85 -6.58 3.91
N GLY A 95 4.43 -7.85 4.03
CA GLY A 95 4.34 -8.56 5.31
C GLY A 95 5.71 -8.64 5.99
N LYS A 96 6.75 -9.04 5.26
CA LYS A 96 8.11 -9.08 5.78
C LYS A 96 8.58 -7.68 6.16
N GLN A 97 8.42 -6.69 5.29
CA GLN A 97 8.92 -5.34 5.55
C GLN A 97 8.23 -4.70 6.75
N TRP A 98 6.94 -4.83 6.90
CA TRP A 98 6.19 -4.20 7.99
C TRP A 98 6.39 -4.87 9.34
N ARG A 99 6.56 -6.20 9.35
CA ARG A 99 6.54 -7.01 10.58
C ARG A 99 7.88 -7.65 10.94
N LYS A 100 8.75 -7.85 9.97
CA LYS A 100 9.98 -8.62 10.11
C LYS A 100 11.15 -8.02 9.35
N TRP A 101 11.25 -6.68 9.33
CA TRP A 101 12.40 -6.01 8.69
C TRP A 101 13.69 -6.44 9.35
N GLU A 102 14.60 -6.98 8.58
CA GLU A 102 15.91 -7.38 9.04
C GLU A 102 16.92 -6.25 8.86
N SER A 103 17.58 -5.84 9.93
CA SER A 103 18.67 -4.87 9.90
C SER A 103 20.01 -5.57 9.62
N SER A 104 21.02 -4.80 9.23
CA SER A 104 22.35 -5.29 8.86
C SER A 104 23.05 -6.11 9.97
N ASN A 105 22.63 -5.98 11.22
CA ASN A 105 23.15 -6.74 12.35
C ASN A 105 22.25 -7.95 12.75
N GLY A 106 21.29 -8.33 11.89
CA GLY A 106 20.38 -9.46 12.12
C GLY A 106 19.23 -9.17 13.08
N LYS A 107 19.07 -7.93 13.57
CA LYS A 107 17.94 -7.56 14.40
C LYS A 107 16.67 -7.51 13.57
N ILE A 108 15.64 -8.21 14.01
CA ILE A 108 14.29 -8.11 13.43
C ILE A 108 13.54 -6.90 14.02
N ILE A 109 12.99 -6.09 13.15
CA ILE A 109 12.23 -4.88 13.48
C ILE A 109 10.78 -5.06 13.03
N ASP A 110 9.85 -4.96 13.98
CA ASP A 110 8.43 -4.90 13.72
C ASP A 110 7.98 -3.42 13.67
N GLN A 111 7.91 -2.87 12.48
CA GLN A 111 7.57 -1.47 12.28
C GLN A 111 6.14 -1.14 12.71
N ILE A 112 5.18 -2.06 12.51
CA ILE A 112 3.78 -1.85 12.91
C ILE A 112 3.67 -1.82 14.44
N SER A 113 4.26 -2.76 15.16
CA SER A 113 4.26 -2.74 16.63
C SER A 113 4.93 -1.49 17.18
N ASN A 114 6.06 -1.10 16.59
CA ASN A 114 6.75 0.14 16.97
C ASN A 114 5.88 1.39 16.74
N ALA A 115 5.18 1.47 15.60
CA ALA A 115 4.29 2.59 15.33
C ALA A 115 3.13 2.66 16.33
N VAL A 116 2.50 1.51 16.63
CA VAL A 116 1.43 1.43 17.63
C VAL A 116 1.92 1.86 19.01
N GLU A 117 3.11 1.41 19.43
CA GLU A 117 3.69 1.79 20.71
C GLU A 117 4.01 3.29 20.77
N MET A 118 4.58 3.85 19.69
CA MET A 118 4.86 5.27 19.61
C MET A 118 3.59 6.12 19.66
N ILE A 119 2.50 5.70 19.01
CA ILE A 119 1.21 6.40 19.11
C ILE A 119 0.72 6.47 20.55
N LYS A 120 0.95 5.42 21.36
CA LYS A 120 0.52 5.34 22.76
C LYS A 120 1.43 6.12 23.70
N THR A 121 2.74 6.04 23.52
CA THR A 121 3.73 6.52 24.50
C THR A 121 4.36 7.86 24.11
N ASN A 122 4.42 8.19 22.83
CA ASN A 122 5.00 9.42 22.32
C ASN A 122 4.23 9.93 21.07
N PRO A 123 2.95 10.29 21.23
CA PRO A 123 2.08 10.67 20.11
C PRO A 123 2.56 11.93 19.36
N GLU A 124 3.34 12.79 19.98
CA GLU A 124 3.88 14.00 19.35
C GLU A 124 5.09 13.74 18.44
N SER A 125 5.54 12.50 18.37
CA SER A 125 6.65 12.11 17.49
C SER A 125 6.32 12.33 16.02
N ARG A 126 7.24 12.96 15.30
CA ARG A 126 7.18 13.10 13.82
C ARG A 126 7.76 11.90 13.09
N ARG A 127 8.09 10.83 13.81
CA ARG A 127 8.79 9.64 13.29
C ARG A 127 7.97 8.37 13.42
N ILE A 128 6.64 8.48 13.47
CA ILE A 128 5.72 7.33 13.48
C ILE A 128 5.52 6.89 12.02
N ILE A 129 6.48 6.13 11.52
CA ILE A 129 6.67 5.84 10.11
C ILE A 129 6.74 4.34 9.90
N VAL A 130 6.15 3.87 8.79
CA VAL A 130 6.27 2.50 8.29
C VAL A 130 6.66 2.56 6.82
N SER A 131 7.71 1.84 6.44
CA SER A 131 8.20 1.75 5.06
C SER A 131 8.15 0.31 4.57
N ALA A 132 7.62 0.11 3.38
CA ALA A 132 7.74 -1.14 2.65
C ALA A 132 8.91 -1.09 1.64
N TRP A 133 9.44 0.10 1.37
CA TRP A 133 10.51 0.31 0.40
C TRP A 133 11.88 0.03 1.02
N ASN A 134 12.32 -1.23 0.91
CA ASN A 134 13.63 -1.68 1.34
C ASN A 134 14.55 -1.80 0.13
N VAL A 135 15.39 -0.79 -0.09
CA VAL A 135 16.27 -0.70 -1.27
C VAL A 135 17.18 -1.92 -1.42
N GLY A 136 17.57 -2.55 -0.32
CA GLY A 136 18.44 -3.73 -0.34
C GLY A 136 17.74 -5.03 -0.75
N GLU A 137 16.41 -5.06 -0.79
CA GLU A 137 15.64 -6.28 -1.07
C GLU A 137 14.63 -6.10 -2.23
N LEU A 138 14.62 -4.96 -2.92
CA LEU A 138 13.64 -4.70 -4.01
C LEU A 138 13.71 -5.73 -5.13
N ASP A 139 14.91 -6.16 -5.50
CA ASP A 139 15.12 -7.12 -6.59
C ASP A 139 14.69 -8.56 -6.22
N GLU A 140 14.50 -8.83 -4.93
CA GLU A 140 14.01 -10.12 -4.41
C GLU A 140 12.48 -10.15 -4.29
N MET A 141 11.80 -9.01 -4.44
CA MET A 141 10.34 -8.91 -4.37
C MET A 141 9.70 -9.32 -5.71
N ALA A 142 8.72 -10.19 -5.67
CA ALA A 142 7.93 -10.53 -6.87
C ALA A 142 7.24 -9.30 -7.48
N LEU A 143 6.87 -8.33 -6.64
CA LEU A 143 6.35 -7.03 -7.05
C LEU A 143 6.82 -5.96 -6.07
N MET A 144 7.43 -4.90 -6.60
CA MET A 144 7.84 -3.74 -5.79
C MET A 144 6.63 -3.06 -5.13
N PRO A 145 6.78 -2.50 -3.91
CA PRO A 145 5.66 -1.98 -3.15
C PRO A 145 5.03 -0.74 -3.81
N CYS A 146 3.73 -0.78 -4.07
CA CYS A 146 2.95 0.40 -4.46
C CYS A 146 2.70 1.32 -3.26
N HIS A 147 2.30 0.75 -2.12
CA HIS A 147 2.16 1.48 -0.85
C HIS A 147 3.53 1.57 -0.17
N ALA A 148 4.40 2.42 -0.73
CA ALA A 148 5.82 2.42 -0.39
C ALA A 148 6.11 2.90 1.03
N PHE A 149 5.33 3.87 1.52
CA PHE A 149 5.61 4.57 2.77
C PHE A 149 4.35 5.18 3.35
N PHE A 150 4.16 5.06 4.67
CA PHE A 150 3.14 5.82 5.38
C PHE A 150 3.61 6.33 6.73
N GLN A 151 3.00 7.42 7.17
CA GLN A 151 3.28 8.12 8.40
C GLN A 151 1.99 8.37 9.16
N PHE A 152 2.02 8.11 10.47
CA PHE A 152 0.96 8.54 11.36
C PHE A 152 1.29 9.90 11.99
N TYR A 153 0.23 10.65 12.26
CA TYR A 153 0.30 11.94 12.95
C TYR A 153 -0.86 12.02 13.94
N VAL A 154 -0.52 12.38 15.17
CA VAL A 154 -1.51 12.56 16.24
C VAL A 154 -1.59 14.05 16.59
N ASN A 155 -2.79 14.59 16.61
CA ASN A 155 -3.06 15.96 17.07
C ASN A 155 -4.45 16.05 17.69
N ASP A 156 -4.56 16.69 18.85
CA ASP A 156 -5.83 16.86 19.59
C ASP A 156 -6.63 15.55 19.75
N GLY A 157 -5.94 14.46 20.07
CA GLY A 157 -6.54 13.12 20.25
C GLY A 157 -7.05 12.48 18.95
N LYS A 158 -6.74 13.05 17.79
CA LYS A 158 -7.11 12.52 16.47
C LYS A 158 -5.89 11.93 15.79
N LEU A 159 -6.09 10.76 15.20
CA LEU A 159 -5.07 10.08 14.40
C LEU A 159 -5.27 10.36 12.91
N SER A 160 -4.22 10.79 12.25
CA SER A 160 -4.16 10.96 10.80
C SER A 160 -3.12 10.03 10.19
N LEU A 161 -3.32 9.65 8.94
CA LEU A 161 -2.37 8.86 8.17
C LEU A 161 -2.08 9.56 6.85
N SER A 162 -0.81 9.71 6.52
CA SER A 162 -0.35 10.10 5.19
C SER A 162 0.27 8.90 4.51
N LEU A 163 -0.16 8.59 3.29
CA LEU A 163 0.34 7.49 2.48
C LEU A 163 0.97 8.03 1.21
N ILE A 164 2.20 7.62 0.92
CA ILE A 164 2.84 7.82 -0.38
C ILE A 164 2.79 6.51 -1.13
N HIS A 165 2.17 6.53 -2.30
CA HIS A 165 2.08 5.37 -3.15
C HIS A 165 2.58 5.64 -4.57
N ILE A 166 3.07 4.58 -5.21
CA ILE A 166 3.43 4.55 -6.62
C ILE A 166 2.39 3.64 -7.27
N SER A 167 1.41 4.22 -7.97
CA SER A 167 0.35 3.44 -8.61
C SER A 167 0.62 3.30 -10.08
N GLU A 168 0.56 2.07 -10.57
CA GLU A 168 0.34 1.80 -11.98
C GLU A 168 -1.17 1.83 -12.28
N PRO A 169 -1.58 2.19 -13.52
CA PRO A 169 -2.97 2.07 -13.92
C PRO A 169 -3.42 0.63 -13.76
N THR A 170 -4.52 0.44 -13.07
CA THR A 170 -5.10 -0.89 -12.89
C THR A 170 -5.40 -1.49 -14.25
N ARG A 171 -4.92 -2.71 -14.49
CA ARG A 171 -5.39 -3.54 -15.60
C ARG A 171 -6.91 -3.53 -15.58
N ARG A 172 -7.52 -3.36 -16.75
CA ARG A 172 -8.88 -3.82 -16.95
C ARG A 172 -8.79 -5.34 -16.91
N ASP A 173 -9.43 -5.97 -15.94
CA ASP A 173 -9.72 -7.38 -16.05
C ASP A 173 -10.53 -7.58 -17.34
N PRO A 174 -10.20 -8.57 -18.15
CA PRO A 174 -10.91 -8.83 -19.40
C PRO A 174 -12.35 -9.23 -19.15
#